data_5e866d5587823fe5aff78721e8f91650
#
_entry.id   5e866d5587823fe5aff78721e8f91650
#
_cell.length_a   1.000
_cell.length_b   1.000
_cell.length_c   1.000
_cell.angle_alpha   90.00
_cell.angle_beta   90.00
_cell.angle_gamma   90.00
#
_symmetry.space_group_name_H-M   'P 1'
#
loop_
_entity.id
_entity.type
_entity.pdbx_description
1 polymer ?
#
loop_
_entity_poly.entity_id
_entity_poly.type
_entity_poly.pdbx_seq_one_letter_code
_entity_poly.pdbx_strand_id
1 'polypeptide(L)'
;MAINLNLPDLNFPDLTSRAVQYNARASVADFDACMANYTRLARQAKAEVAGIYDLPYGMGKAERLDVFPACAQPAPLFVFIHGGYWHSQSKEDACGMAGVLHQHGIALATVEYTLLPEATLAEAVREVRSAIAWLYRHAAQYGIDPQRIHVGGSSAGGHLVGMLFAPDWQQDYGLPADVIKGVLALSGLYDIRPLCDIYVNDWLRLYPDQAARLSPLLCLPPAVQAGKLVLSVGGKETDGFRHQTLAYHQTASAQGLEVTLVEDSHNNHFSLLDELAIADSPLSLALLRMMDM
;
A
#
# COMPACT_ATOMS: atom_id res chain seq x y z
N MET A 1 0.03 -21.93 20.74
CA MET A 1 0.21 -21.06 21.91
C MET A 1 -0.09 -19.65 21.46
N ALA A 2 -1.05 -18.96 22.10
CA ALA A 2 -1.27 -17.54 21.79
C ALA A 2 -0.05 -16.76 22.32
N ILE A 3 0.67 -16.09 21.43
CA ILE A 3 1.77 -15.20 21.79
C ILE A 3 1.12 -13.98 22.44
N ASN A 4 1.42 -13.76 23.73
CA ASN A 4 0.90 -12.58 24.46
C ASN A 4 1.75 -11.36 24.04
N LEU A 5 1.34 -10.68 22.97
CA LEU A 5 1.96 -9.45 22.51
C LEU A 5 1.34 -8.28 23.29
N ASN A 6 2.17 -7.46 23.91
CA ASN A 6 1.74 -6.17 24.45
C ASN A 6 1.57 -5.18 23.29
N LEU A 7 0.51 -5.38 22.49
CA LEU A 7 0.23 -4.54 21.32
C LEU A 7 -0.25 -3.15 21.75
N PRO A 8 0.06 -2.10 20.97
CA PRO A 8 -0.48 -0.77 21.19
C PRO A 8 -2.01 -0.77 21.15
N ASP A 9 -2.63 0.10 21.95
CA ASP A 9 -4.08 0.29 21.89
C ASP A 9 -4.47 0.99 20.57
N LEU A 10 -5.27 0.32 19.77
CA LEU A 10 -5.77 0.83 18.50
C LEU A 10 -7.16 1.47 18.64
N ASN A 11 -7.85 1.20 19.75
CA ASN A 11 -9.23 1.67 19.95
C ASN A 11 -9.30 3.07 20.54
N PHE A 12 -8.29 3.48 21.33
CA PHE A 12 -8.33 4.71 22.12
C PHE A 12 -9.53 4.78 23.10
N PRO A 13 -9.48 5.57 24.16
CA PRO A 13 -10.42 5.44 25.27
C PRO A 13 -11.87 5.87 24.91
N ASP A 14 -12.06 6.76 23.94
CA ASP A 14 -13.37 7.23 23.55
C ASP A 14 -13.47 7.50 22.05
N LEU A 15 -14.68 7.61 21.52
CA LEU A 15 -14.94 7.79 20.09
C LEU A 15 -14.39 9.10 19.54
N THR A 16 -14.41 10.19 20.33
CA THR A 16 -13.87 11.48 19.90
C THR A 16 -12.36 11.41 19.75
N SER A 17 -11.67 10.85 20.75
CA SER A 17 -10.24 10.61 20.69
C SER A 17 -9.89 9.72 19.50
N ARG A 18 -10.62 8.60 19.32
CA ARG A 18 -10.43 7.69 18.20
C ARG A 18 -10.59 8.39 16.84
N ALA A 19 -11.64 9.18 16.67
CA ALA A 19 -11.88 9.94 15.44
C ALA A 19 -10.72 10.90 15.12
N VAL A 20 -10.16 11.56 16.13
CA VAL A 20 -8.98 12.44 15.96
C VAL A 20 -7.75 11.64 15.57
N GLN A 21 -7.49 10.51 16.22
CA GLN A 21 -6.31 9.68 15.98
C GLN A 21 -6.29 9.05 14.58
N TYR A 22 -7.47 8.84 13.98
CA TYR A 22 -7.61 8.33 12.62
C TYR A 22 -7.94 9.40 11.58
N ASN A 23 -7.73 10.70 11.89
CA ASN A 23 -7.95 11.83 10.96
C ASN A 23 -6.61 12.37 10.43
N ALA A 24 -6.02 11.67 9.45
CA ALA A 24 -4.78 12.08 8.82
C ALA A 24 -4.87 13.48 8.19
N ARG A 25 -6.00 13.83 7.56
CA ARG A 25 -6.19 15.14 6.92
C ARG A 25 -6.09 16.28 7.93
N ALA A 26 -6.70 16.14 9.09
CA ALA A 26 -6.67 17.16 10.14
C ALA A 26 -5.33 17.19 10.91
N SER A 27 -4.45 16.21 10.72
CA SER A 27 -3.14 16.14 11.39
C SER A 27 -2.08 17.03 10.74
N VAL A 28 -2.35 17.61 9.57
CA VAL A 28 -1.42 18.48 8.84
C VAL A 28 -1.96 19.89 8.75
N ALA A 29 -1.05 20.87 8.74
CA ALA A 29 -1.43 22.30 8.71
C ALA A 29 -2.06 22.70 7.37
N ASP A 30 -1.63 22.11 6.26
CA ASP A 30 -2.09 22.42 4.90
C ASP A 30 -2.18 21.12 4.08
N PHE A 31 -3.37 20.54 4.06
CA PHE A 31 -3.66 19.35 3.29
C PHE A 31 -3.60 19.59 1.77
N ASP A 32 -4.08 20.75 1.32
CA ASP A 32 -4.13 21.07 -0.10
C ASP A 32 -2.71 21.23 -0.68
N ALA A 33 -1.77 21.78 0.11
CA ALA A 33 -0.36 21.81 -0.26
C ALA A 33 0.25 20.39 -0.38
N CYS A 34 -0.13 19.46 0.49
CA CYS A 34 0.30 18.06 0.38
C CYS A 34 -0.19 17.44 -0.95
N MET A 35 -1.46 17.64 -1.29
CA MET A 35 -2.03 17.11 -2.55
C MET A 35 -1.42 17.78 -3.79
N ALA A 36 -1.18 19.09 -3.73
CA ALA A 36 -0.49 19.81 -4.80
C ALA A 36 0.94 19.28 -5.03
N ASN A 37 1.63 18.84 -3.96
CA ASN A 37 2.94 18.22 -4.08
C ASN A 37 2.86 16.84 -4.75
N TYR A 38 1.88 16.00 -4.44
CA TYR A 38 1.65 14.74 -5.14
C TYR A 38 1.47 14.96 -6.66
N THR A 39 0.58 15.89 -7.02
CA THR A 39 0.35 16.25 -8.43
C THR A 39 1.62 16.79 -9.09
N ARG A 40 2.45 17.57 -8.39
CA ARG A 40 3.73 18.08 -8.90
C ARG A 40 4.72 16.94 -9.17
N LEU A 41 4.89 16.03 -8.21
CA LEU A 41 5.79 14.87 -8.33
C LEU A 41 5.34 13.93 -9.44
N ALA A 42 4.04 13.66 -9.53
CA ALA A 42 3.47 12.84 -10.60
C ALA A 42 3.68 13.47 -12.00
N ARG A 43 3.51 14.78 -12.11
CA ARG A 43 3.77 15.51 -13.36
C ARG A 43 5.26 15.44 -13.76
N GLN A 44 6.16 15.60 -12.79
CA GLN A 44 7.58 15.46 -13.01
C GLN A 44 7.93 14.05 -13.49
N ALA A 45 7.44 13.01 -12.80
CA ALA A 45 7.67 11.62 -13.15
C ALA A 45 7.18 11.28 -14.57
N LYS A 46 5.98 11.77 -14.94
CA LYS A 46 5.41 11.60 -16.30
C LYS A 46 6.19 12.34 -17.39
N ALA A 47 6.92 13.39 -17.05
CA ALA A 47 7.82 14.07 -17.97
C ALA A 47 9.16 13.34 -18.15
N GLU A 48 9.61 12.62 -17.13
CA GLU A 48 10.90 11.89 -17.12
C GLU A 48 10.76 10.48 -17.71
N VAL A 49 9.63 9.81 -17.48
CA VAL A 49 9.39 8.42 -17.89
C VAL A 49 8.10 8.32 -18.70
N ALA A 50 8.22 7.87 -19.95
CA ALA A 50 7.05 7.62 -20.80
C ALA A 50 6.25 6.44 -20.26
N GLY A 51 5.00 6.69 -19.86
CA GLY A 51 4.07 5.68 -19.34
C GLY A 51 3.14 5.12 -20.43
N ILE A 52 2.54 3.99 -20.11
CA ILE A 52 1.43 3.39 -20.85
C ILE A 52 0.21 3.48 -19.92
N TYR A 53 -0.80 4.21 -20.34
CA TYR A 53 -1.88 4.66 -19.46
C TYR A 53 -3.19 3.91 -19.69
N ASP A 54 -4.03 3.86 -18.65
CA ASP A 54 -5.41 3.38 -18.65
C ASP A 54 -5.57 1.94 -19.16
N LEU A 55 -4.59 1.09 -18.88
CA LEU A 55 -4.64 -0.32 -19.24
C LEU A 55 -5.75 -1.03 -18.45
N PRO A 56 -6.75 -1.65 -19.12
CA PRO A 56 -7.85 -2.30 -18.43
C PRO A 56 -7.40 -3.65 -17.85
N TYR A 57 -7.47 -3.80 -16.54
CA TYR A 57 -7.25 -5.09 -15.88
C TYR A 57 -8.55 -5.81 -15.54
N GLY A 58 -9.69 -5.15 -15.73
CA GLY A 58 -11.03 -5.68 -15.51
C GLY A 58 -12.09 -4.94 -16.30
N MET A 59 -13.36 -5.29 -16.08
CA MET A 59 -14.52 -4.74 -16.82
C MET A 59 -15.05 -3.44 -16.22
N GLY A 60 -14.75 -3.14 -14.97
CA GLY A 60 -15.17 -1.94 -14.28
C GLY A 60 -14.50 -0.68 -14.84
N LYS A 61 -15.16 0.46 -14.71
CA LYS A 61 -14.63 1.76 -15.16
C LYS A 61 -13.31 2.10 -14.45
N ALA A 62 -13.22 1.84 -13.17
CA ALA A 62 -12.03 2.08 -12.36
C ALA A 62 -10.99 0.95 -12.40
N GLU A 63 -11.31 -0.21 -12.99
CA GLU A 63 -10.34 -1.31 -13.13
C GLU A 63 -9.31 -1.00 -14.22
N ARG A 64 -8.47 0.01 -13.96
CA ARG A 64 -7.42 0.57 -14.84
C ARG A 64 -6.11 0.67 -14.08
N LEU A 65 -5.01 0.53 -14.81
CA LEU A 65 -3.67 0.76 -14.28
C LEU A 65 -2.79 1.46 -15.32
N ASP A 66 -1.73 2.10 -14.83
CA ASP A 66 -0.69 2.66 -15.69
C ASP A 66 0.60 1.86 -15.47
N VAL A 67 1.41 1.72 -16.53
CA VAL A 67 2.73 1.09 -16.46
C VAL A 67 3.79 2.08 -16.93
N PHE A 68 4.82 2.26 -16.13
CA PHE A 68 6.03 3.01 -16.45
C PHE A 68 7.16 1.99 -16.62
N PRO A 69 7.60 1.73 -17.88
CA PRO A 69 8.60 0.71 -18.15
C PRO A 69 9.97 1.06 -17.55
N ALA A 70 10.75 0.05 -17.21
CA ALA A 70 12.14 0.23 -16.82
C ALA A 70 13.05 0.49 -18.03
N CYS A 71 14.26 0.99 -17.75
CA CYS A 71 15.30 1.19 -18.77
C CYS A 71 15.94 -0.11 -19.28
N ALA A 72 15.80 -1.22 -18.54
CA ALA A 72 16.32 -2.55 -18.89
C ALA A 72 15.21 -3.61 -18.80
N GLN A 73 15.34 -4.71 -19.56
CA GLN A 73 14.35 -5.80 -19.62
C GLN A 73 15.04 -7.16 -19.62
N PRO A 74 14.43 -8.21 -19.02
CA PRO A 74 13.19 -8.15 -18.23
C PRO A 74 13.41 -7.46 -16.88
N ALA A 75 12.49 -6.62 -16.47
CA ALA A 75 12.60 -5.78 -15.27
C ALA A 75 11.78 -6.35 -14.10
N PRO A 76 12.22 -6.18 -12.84
CA PRO A 76 11.32 -6.33 -11.70
C PRO A 76 10.23 -5.27 -11.76
N LEU A 77 9.07 -5.62 -11.18
CA LEU A 77 7.92 -4.72 -11.12
C LEU A 77 7.66 -4.30 -9.67
N PHE A 78 7.47 -3.00 -9.48
CA PHE A 78 6.87 -2.45 -8.28
C PHE A 78 5.45 -1.96 -8.60
N VAL A 79 4.44 -2.51 -7.93
CA VAL A 79 3.04 -2.11 -8.09
C VAL A 79 2.66 -1.21 -6.93
N PHE A 80 2.26 0.02 -7.20
CA PHE A 80 1.87 0.96 -6.15
C PHE A 80 0.36 1.24 -6.15
N ILE A 81 -0.24 1.17 -4.94
CA ILE A 81 -1.66 1.38 -4.69
C ILE A 81 -1.83 2.66 -3.88
N HIS A 82 -2.63 3.60 -4.40
CA HIS A 82 -2.86 4.89 -3.77
C HIS A 82 -3.69 4.80 -2.48
N GLY A 83 -3.59 5.86 -1.68
CA GLY A 83 -4.31 6.05 -0.42
C GLY A 83 -5.69 6.69 -0.61
N GLY A 84 -6.02 7.62 0.32
CA GLY A 84 -7.25 8.40 0.24
C GLY A 84 -8.45 7.76 0.96
N TYR A 85 -8.23 6.98 2.00
CA TYR A 85 -9.28 6.32 2.78
C TYR A 85 -10.27 5.50 1.93
N TRP A 86 -9.79 4.91 0.82
CA TRP A 86 -10.59 4.15 -0.18
C TRP A 86 -11.73 4.98 -0.81
N HIS A 87 -11.75 6.30 -0.59
CA HIS A 87 -12.84 7.21 -0.95
C HIS A 87 -12.38 8.36 -1.86
N SER A 88 -11.08 8.58 -2.00
CA SER A 88 -10.48 9.67 -2.76
C SER A 88 -9.10 9.30 -3.30
N GLN A 89 -8.46 10.24 -3.99
CA GLN A 89 -7.21 10.05 -4.74
C GLN A 89 -7.39 9.13 -5.96
N SER A 90 -6.30 8.89 -6.68
CA SER A 90 -6.29 8.07 -7.89
C SER A 90 -4.87 7.59 -8.20
N LYS A 91 -4.76 6.66 -9.16
CA LYS A 91 -3.48 6.23 -9.73
C LYS A 91 -2.64 7.37 -10.30
N GLU A 92 -3.30 8.47 -10.71
CA GLU A 92 -2.66 9.62 -11.34
C GLU A 92 -1.67 10.34 -10.39
N ASP A 93 -1.96 10.34 -9.09
CA ASP A 93 -1.15 10.98 -8.05
C ASP A 93 -0.11 10.02 -7.45
N ALA A 94 -0.13 8.76 -7.86
CA ALA A 94 0.61 7.68 -7.22
C ALA A 94 1.94 7.32 -7.92
N CYS A 95 2.34 8.04 -8.97
CA CYS A 95 3.52 7.70 -9.79
C CYS A 95 4.76 8.55 -9.52
N GLY A 96 4.78 9.36 -8.46
CA GLY A 96 5.89 10.29 -8.17
C GLY A 96 7.28 9.65 -8.10
N MET A 97 7.34 8.36 -7.76
CA MET A 97 8.58 7.57 -7.68
C MET A 97 9.07 6.99 -9.01
N ALA A 98 8.33 7.17 -10.12
CA ALA A 98 8.64 6.49 -11.39
C ALA A 98 10.04 6.81 -11.91
N GLY A 99 10.52 8.06 -11.78
CA GLY A 99 11.87 8.46 -12.21
C GLY A 99 12.97 7.71 -11.45
N VAL A 100 12.85 7.61 -10.14
CA VAL A 100 13.80 6.88 -9.28
C VAL A 100 13.81 5.39 -9.63
N LEU A 101 12.65 4.77 -9.75
CA LEU A 101 12.55 3.33 -10.08
C LEU A 101 13.11 3.04 -11.47
N HIS A 102 12.78 3.86 -12.46
CA HIS A 102 13.29 3.73 -13.82
C HIS A 102 14.83 3.75 -13.86
N GLN A 103 15.47 4.68 -13.13
CA GLN A 103 16.93 4.77 -13.04
C GLN A 103 17.58 3.52 -12.44
N HIS A 104 16.85 2.80 -11.56
CA HIS A 104 17.28 1.55 -10.97
C HIS A 104 16.84 0.30 -11.75
N GLY A 105 16.32 0.48 -12.98
CA GLY A 105 15.89 -0.64 -13.81
C GLY A 105 14.63 -1.36 -13.30
N ILE A 106 13.77 -0.67 -12.56
CA ILE A 106 12.52 -1.18 -12.00
C ILE A 106 11.35 -0.58 -12.76
N ALA A 107 10.41 -1.42 -13.23
CA ALA A 107 9.15 -0.96 -13.78
C ALA A 107 8.19 -0.59 -12.63
N LEU A 108 7.38 0.45 -12.83
CA LEU A 108 6.30 0.82 -11.91
C LEU A 108 4.94 0.56 -12.58
N ALA A 109 4.00 0.00 -11.81
CA ALA A 109 2.58 0.05 -12.16
C ALA A 109 1.82 0.81 -11.07
N THR A 110 0.94 1.74 -11.43
CA THR A 110 0.00 2.39 -10.49
C THR A 110 -1.41 1.89 -10.76
N VAL A 111 -2.11 1.46 -9.71
CA VAL A 111 -3.40 0.78 -9.81
C VAL A 111 -4.51 1.69 -9.33
N GLU A 112 -5.55 1.85 -10.16
CA GLU A 112 -6.83 2.41 -9.78
C GLU A 112 -7.75 1.31 -9.28
N TYR A 113 -8.66 1.66 -8.39
CA TYR A 113 -9.73 0.78 -7.90
C TYR A 113 -11.00 1.59 -7.66
N THR A 114 -12.15 0.92 -7.67
CA THR A 114 -13.44 1.60 -7.47
C THR A 114 -13.53 2.15 -6.05
N LEU A 115 -13.71 3.47 -5.95
CA LEU A 115 -13.77 4.17 -4.67
C LEU A 115 -15.10 3.88 -3.95
N LEU A 116 -15.01 3.83 -2.63
CA LEU A 116 -16.18 3.70 -1.76
C LEU A 116 -16.96 5.03 -1.71
N PRO A 117 -18.29 5.01 -1.60
CA PRO A 117 -19.15 3.85 -1.41
C PRO A 117 -19.70 3.25 -2.72
N GLU A 118 -19.13 3.55 -3.90
CA GLU A 118 -19.55 2.94 -5.17
C GLU A 118 -19.24 1.43 -5.20
N ALA A 119 -18.13 1.03 -4.57
CA ALA A 119 -17.82 -0.36 -4.26
C ALA A 119 -17.84 -0.59 -2.74
N THR A 120 -17.79 -1.85 -2.33
CA THR A 120 -17.48 -2.27 -0.96
C THR A 120 -15.95 -2.41 -0.81
N LEU A 121 -15.44 -2.37 0.43
CA LEU A 121 -14.02 -2.60 0.69
C LEU A 121 -13.57 -4.00 0.21
N ALA A 122 -14.43 -5.01 0.33
CA ALA A 122 -14.16 -6.35 -0.19
C ALA A 122 -14.01 -6.36 -1.72
N GLU A 123 -14.79 -5.56 -2.43
CA GLU A 123 -14.66 -5.38 -3.88
C GLU A 123 -13.37 -4.65 -4.24
N ALA A 124 -13.00 -3.59 -3.53
CA ALA A 124 -11.71 -2.92 -3.73
C ALA A 124 -10.53 -3.89 -3.54
N VAL A 125 -10.56 -4.75 -2.50
CA VAL A 125 -9.57 -5.82 -2.30
C VAL A 125 -9.57 -6.81 -3.47
N ARG A 126 -10.75 -7.24 -3.96
CA ARG A 126 -10.85 -8.10 -5.14
C ARG A 126 -10.25 -7.45 -6.38
N GLU A 127 -10.50 -6.16 -6.59
CA GLU A 127 -10.01 -5.41 -7.74
C GLU A 127 -8.49 -5.34 -7.75
N VAL A 128 -7.85 -4.99 -6.63
CA VAL A 128 -6.37 -4.96 -6.57
C VAL A 128 -5.75 -6.36 -6.74
N ARG A 129 -6.39 -7.43 -6.27
CA ARG A 129 -5.97 -8.82 -6.56
C ARG A 129 -6.07 -9.14 -8.05
N SER A 130 -7.14 -8.68 -8.70
CA SER A 130 -7.32 -8.81 -10.16
C SER A 130 -6.24 -8.07 -10.94
N ALA A 131 -5.83 -6.88 -10.47
CA ALA A 131 -4.74 -6.11 -11.06
C ALA A 131 -3.40 -6.87 -11.00
N ILE A 132 -3.07 -7.48 -9.85
CA ILE A 132 -1.88 -8.34 -9.73
C ILE A 132 -1.95 -9.53 -10.68
N ALA A 133 -3.09 -10.19 -10.76
CA ALA A 133 -3.27 -11.33 -11.65
C ALA A 133 -3.13 -10.94 -13.13
N TRP A 134 -3.65 -9.78 -13.49
CA TRP A 134 -3.52 -9.24 -14.84
C TRP A 134 -2.05 -8.91 -15.15
N LEU A 135 -1.37 -8.19 -14.26
CA LEU A 135 0.05 -7.84 -14.41
C LEU A 135 0.93 -9.09 -14.55
N TYR A 136 0.72 -10.12 -13.74
CA TYR A 136 1.45 -11.37 -13.83
C TYR A 136 1.31 -12.03 -15.22
N ARG A 137 0.08 -12.09 -15.76
CA ARG A 137 -0.22 -12.73 -17.05
C ARG A 137 0.26 -11.93 -18.25
N HIS A 138 0.35 -10.61 -18.12
CA HIS A 138 0.71 -9.70 -19.23
C HIS A 138 2.12 -9.13 -19.11
N ALA A 139 2.86 -9.50 -18.06
CA ALA A 139 4.19 -8.97 -17.72
C ALA A 139 5.14 -8.88 -18.92
N ALA A 140 5.25 -9.97 -19.70
CA ALA A 140 6.16 -10.04 -20.84
C ALA A 140 5.87 -8.97 -21.93
N GLN A 141 4.62 -8.56 -22.09
CA GLN A 141 4.22 -7.53 -23.08
C GLN A 141 4.80 -6.14 -22.73
N TYR A 142 5.15 -5.94 -21.45
CA TYR A 142 5.66 -4.68 -20.92
C TYR A 142 7.14 -4.80 -20.50
N GLY A 143 7.82 -5.89 -20.88
CA GLY A 143 9.22 -6.13 -20.52
C GLY A 143 9.43 -6.41 -19.03
N ILE A 144 8.40 -6.91 -18.33
CA ILE A 144 8.41 -7.21 -16.89
C ILE A 144 8.66 -8.70 -16.67
N ASP A 145 9.45 -9.02 -15.63
CA ASP A 145 9.62 -10.36 -15.12
C ASP A 145 8.47 -10.70 -14.14
N PRO A 146 7.55 -11.62 -14.50
CA PRO A 146 6.45 -12.00 -13.62
C PRO A 146 6.89 -12.68 -12.32
N GLN A 147 8.13 -13.16 -12.24
CA GLN A 147 8.68 -13.77 -11.03
C GLN A 147 9.25 -12.73 -10.04
N ARG A 148 9.23 -11.43 -10.39
CA ARG A 148 9.80 -10.35 -9.58
C ARG A 148 8.79 -9.23 -9.36
N ILE A 149 7.58 -9.57 -8.88
CA ILE A 149 6.50 -8.62 -8.55
C ILE A 149 6.58 -8.26 -7.07
N HIS A 150 6.68 -6.96 -6.80
CA HIS A 150 6.65 -6.37 -5.47
C HIS A 150 5.51 -5.35 -5.42
N VAL A 151 4.94 -5.14 -4.25
CA VAL A 151 3.81 -4.23 -4.10
C VAL A 151 4.10 -3.18 -3.02
N GLY A 152 3.55 -1.99 -3.20
CA GLY A 152 3.60 -0.94 -2.19
C GLY A 152 2.32 -0.13 -2.16
N GLY A 153 2.10 0.55 -1.03
CA GLY A 153 0.94 1.42 -0.88
C GLY A 153 1.02 2.27 0.37
N SER A 154 0.32 3.39 0.36
CA SER A 154 0.27 4.33 1.47
C SER A 154 -1.15 4.47 2.03
N SER A 155 -1.29 4.56 3.35
CA SER A 155 -2.58 4.78 4.03
C SER A 155 -3.59 3.66 3.70
N ALA A 156 -4.72 3.98 3.06
CA ALA A 156 -5.66 2.99 2.52
C ALA A 156 -4.98 2.02 1.51
N GLY A 157 -4.02 2.50 0.72
CA GLY A 157 -3.18 1.65 -0.13
C GLY A 157 -2.28 0.72 0.69
N GLY A 158 -1.75 1.19 1.84
CA GLY A 158 -1.02 0.37 2.80
C GLY A 158 -1.86 -0.78 3.37
N HIS A 159 -3.14 -0.53 3.63
CA HIS A 159 -4.11 -1.58 3.95
C HIS A 159 -4.27 -2.57 2.78
N LEU A 160 -4.51 -2.07 1.56
CA LEU A 160 -4.75 -2.92 0.39
C LEU A 160 -3.55 -3.82 0.07
N VAL A 161 -2.31 -3.32 0.20
CA VAL A 161 -1.11 -4.17 0.04
C VAL A 161 -0.95 -5.16 1.19
N GLY A 162 -1.39 -4.81 2.40
CA GLY A 162 -1.50 -5.77 3.51
C GLY A 162 -2.50 -6.89 3.19
N MET A 163 -3.62 -6.60 2.53
CA MET A 163 -4.58 -7.61 2.05
C MET A 163 -4.07 -8.42 0.85
N LEU A 164 -3.13 -7.87 0.07
CA LEU A 164 -2.39 -8.62 -0.96
C LEU A 164 -1.34 -9.54 -0.34
N PHE A 165 -0.77 -9.17 0.81
CA PHE A 165 0.17 -10.01 1.55
C PHE A 165 -0.50 -11.19 2.24
N ALA A 166 -1.81 -11.14 2.49
CA ALA A 166 -2.58 -12.24 3.05
C ALA A 166 -2.47 -13.51 2.18
N PRO A 167 -2.50 -14.72 2.81
CA PRO A 167 -2.38 -15.98 2.08
C PRO A 167 -3.66 -16.36 1.32
N ASP A 168 -3.55 -17.41 0.53
CA ASP A 168 -4.58 -18.25 -0.09
C ASP A 168 -5.37 -17.63 -1.26
N TRP A 169 -5.50 -16.30 -1.37
CA TRP A 169 -6.23 -15.67 -2.48
C TRP A 169 -5.60 -15.93 -3.86
N GLN A 170 -4.31 -16.21 -3.91
CA GLN A 170 -3.55 -16.44 -5.16
C GLN A 170 -4.11 -17.61 -5.96
N GLN A 171 -4.54 -18.66 -5.28
CA GLN A 171 -5.11 -19.85 -5.91
C GLN A 171 -6.42 -19.56 -6.65
N ASP A 172 -7.25 -18.63 -6.16
CA ASP A 172 -8.50 -18.23 -6.81
C ASP A 172 -8.25 -17.56 -8.17
N TYR A 173 -7.04 -17.03 -8.36
CA TYR A 173 -6.60 -16.40 -9.61
C TYR A 173 -5.64 -17.28 -10.42
N GLY A 174 -5.35 -18.51 -9.99
CA GLY A 174 -4.39 -19.41 -10.65
C GLY A 174 -2.97 -18.86 -10.65
N LEU A 175 -2.57 -18.18 -9.58
CA LEU A 175 -1.25 -17.60 -9.40
C LEU A 175 -0.39 -18.46 -8.46
N PRO A 176 0.96 -18.36 -8.56
CA PRO A 176 1.85 -18.91 -7.53
C PRO A 176 1.55 -18.30 -6.15
N ALA A 177 1.64 -19.10 -5.09
CA ALA A 177 1.43 -18.63 -3.73
C ALA A 177 2.39 -17.50 -3.33
N ASP A 178 3.60 -17.50 -3.91
CA ASP A 178 4.66 -16.52 -3.71
C ASP A 178 4.73 -15.46 -4.83
N VAL A 179 3.63 -15.19 -5.52
CA VAL A 179 3.59 -14.19 -6.62
C VAL A 179 4.08 -12.81 -6.18
N ILE A 180 3.86 -12.43 -4.92
CA ILE A 180 4.36 -11.20 -4.31
C ILE A 180 5.64 -11.50 -3.54
N LYS A 181 6.77 -10.93 -4.01
CA LYS A 181 8.09 -11.15 -3.44
C LYS A 181 8.43 -10.20 -2.29
N GLY A 182 7.75 -9.06 -2.22
CA GLY A 182 7.93 -8.09 -1.13
C GLY A 182 6.80 -7.07 -1.10
N VAL A 183 6.57 -6.54 0.10
CA VAL A 183 5.52 -5.55 0.39
C VAL A 183 6.14 -4.35 1.08
N LEU A 184 5.92 -3.14 0.55
CA LEU A 184 6.21 -1.86 1.19
C LEU A 184 4.89 -1.23 1.63
N ALA A 185 4.63 -1.16 2.93
CA ALA A 185 3.39 -0.58 3.43
C ALA A 185 3.67 0.65 4.32
N LEU A 186 3.18 1.81 3.86
CA LEU A 186 3.41 3.12 4.47
C LEU A 186 2.16 3.58 5.20
N SER A 187 2.27 3.88 6.50
CA SER A 187 1.19 4.47 7.30
C SER A 187 -0.15 3.73 7.14
N GLY A 188 -0.11 2.40 7.00
CA GLY A 188 -1.27 1.60 6.67
C GLY A 188 -2.23 1.42 7.85
N LEU A 189 -3.43 0.95 7.52
CA LEU A 189 -4.49 0.60 8.46
C LEU A 189 -4.61 -0.92 8.50
N TYR A 190 -3.94 -1.56 9.46
CA TYR A 190 -3.77 -3.02 9.49
C TYR A 190 -4.80 -3.73 10.35
N ASP A 191 -5.43 -3.02 11.29
CA ASP A 191 -6.65 -3.43 11.99
C ASP A 191 -7.71 -2.34 11.79
N ILE A 192 -8.72 -2.62 10.98
CA ILE A 192 -9.75 -1.63 10.65
C ILE A 192 -11.01 -1.73 11.52
N ARG A 193 -11.03 -2.64 12.52
CA ARG A 193 -12.16 -2.75 13.46
C ARG A 193 -12.45 -1.45 14.21
N PRO A 194 -11.42 -0.67 14.65
CA PRO A 194 -11.66 0.63 15.30
C PRO A 194 -12.37 1.66 14.43
N LEU A 195 -12.35 1.49 13.10
CA LEU A 195 -12.99 2.43 12.17
C LEU A 195 -14.50 2.27 12.10
N CYS A 196 -15.05 1.13 12.57
CA CYS A 196 -16.48 0.85 12.51
C CYS A 196 -17.34 1.84 13.29
N ASP A 197 -16.77 2.51 14.30
CA ASP A 197 -17.50 3.36 15.23
C ASP A 197 -17.23 4.88 15.02
N ILE A 198 -16.47 5.23 13.98
CA ILE A 198 -16.11 6.63 13.70
C ILE A 198 -16.55 7.04 12.29
N TYR A 199 -16.46 8.35 11.99
CA TYR A 199 -16.92 8.97 10.74
C TYR A 199 -16.46 8.26 9.46
N VAL A 200 -15.33 7.56 9.49
CA VAL A 200 -14.82 6.81 8.35
C VAL A 200 -15.81 5.71 7.91
N ASN A 201 -16.61 5.20 8.84
CA ASN A 201 -17.59 4.17 8.53
C ASN A 201 -18.82 4.69 7.75
N ASP A 202 -18.97 6.00 7.57
CA ASP A 202 -20.04 6.58 6.75
C ASP A 202 -19.96 6.10 5.29
N TRP A 203 -18.74 5.89 4.78
CA TRP A 203 -18.50 5.34 3.43
C TRP A 203 -18.00 3.89 3.44
N LEU A 204 -17.31 3.42 4.50
CA LEU A 204 -16.88 2.03 4.61
C LEU A 204 -18.06 1.06 4.78
N ARG A 205 -19.06 1.44 5.57
CA ARG A 205 -20.28 0.67 5.87
C ARG A 205 -19.97 -0.76 6.34
N LEU A 206 -18.94 -0.89 7.18
CA LEU A 206 -18.48 -2.17 7.72
C LEU A 206 -19.16 -2.50 9.05
N TYR A 207 -19.41 -3.78 9.24
CA TYR A 207 -19.71 -4.36 10.53
C TYR A 207 -18.44 -5.00 11.12
N PRO A 208 -18.34 -5.18 12.46
CA PRO A 208 -17.12 -5.67 13.12
C PRO A 208 -16.57 -6.98 12.52
N ASP A 209 -17.43 -7.94 12.15
CA ASP A 209 -17.00 -9.21 11.55
C ASP A 209 -16.40 -9.03 10.14
N GLN A 210 -16.93 -8.08 9.37
CA GLN A 210 -16.38 -7.75 8.05
C GLN A 210 -15.04 -7.04 8.22
N ALA A 211 -14.97 -6.07 9.14
CA ALA A 211 -13.73 -5.37 9.47
C ALA A 211 -12.64 -6.33 9.93
N ALA A 212 -12.97 -7.32 10.78
CA ALA A 212 -12.02 -8.34 11.21
C ALA A 212 -11.45 -9.14 10.02
N ARG A 213 -12.31 -9.60 9.09
CA ARG A 213 -11.86 -10.35 7.90
C ARG A 213 -11.05 -9.52 6.91
N LEU A 214 -11.22 -8.21 6.93
CA LEU A 214 -10.52 -7.26 6.07
C LEU A 214 -9.40 -6.51 6.83
N SER A 215 -8.91 -7.05 7.93
CA SER A 215 -7.80 -6.50 8.71
C SER A 215 -6.52 -7.30 8.45
N PRO A 216 -5.52 -6.74 7.73
CA PRO A 216 -4.25 -7.41 7.46
C PRO A 216 -3.56 -7.99 8.69
N LEU A 217 -3.67 -7.31 9.83
CA LEU A 217 -3.11 -7.75 11.12
C LEU A 217 -3.61 -9.15 11.54
N LEU A 218 -4.83 -9.51 11.12
CA LEU A 218 -5.49 -10.76 11.51
C LEU A 218 -5.34 -11.87 10.46
N CYS A 219 -4.69 -11.59 9.32
CA CYS A 219 -4.53 -12.54 8.22
C CYS A 219 -3.12 -12.54 7.63
N LEU A 220 -2.09 -12.46 8.48
CA LEU A 220 -0.69 -12.57 8.06
C LEU A 220 -0.40 -13.96 7.48
N PRO A 221 0.42 -14.05 6.42
CA PRO A 221 0.81 -15.34 5.84
C PRO A 221 1.76 -16.11 6.77
N PRO A 222 1.84 -17.45 6.62
CA PRO A 222 2.91 -18.22 7.27
C PRO A 222 4.28 -17.78 6.72
N ALA A 223 5.29 -17.70 7.60
CA ALA A 223 6.62 -17.19 7.26
C ALA A 223 7.27 -17.89 6.05
N VAL A 224 7.01 -19.19 5.88
CA VAL A 224 7.57 -20.00 4.76
C VAL A 224 6.99 -19.61 3.38
N GLN A 225 5.91 -18.85 3.33
CA GLN A 225 5.26 -18.40 2.09
C GLN A 225 5.36 -16.88 1.91
N ALA A 226 5.84 -16.18 2.93
CA ALA A 226 5.86 -14.73 2.92
C ALA A 226 7.06 -14.18 2.14
N GLY A 227 6.83 -13.14 1.34
CA GLY A 227 7.88 -12.25 0.86
C GLY A 227 8.39 -11.32 1.98
N LYS A 228 9.35 -10.46 1.64
CA LYS A 228 9.87 -9.45 2.57
C LYS A 228 8.80 -8.38 2.87
N LEU A 229 8.71 -7.94 4.12
CA LEU A 229 7.79 -6.88 4.54
C LEU A 229 8.58 -5.66 5.01
N VAL A 230 8.36 -4.52 4.39
CA VAL A 230 8.93 -3.23 4.79
C VAL A 230 7.80 -2.32 5.24
N LEU A 231 7.91 -1.79 6.44
CA LEU A 231 6.93 -0.90 7.07
C LEU A 231 7.57 0.45 7.37
N SER A 232 6.82 1.52 7.22
CA SER A 232 7.19 2.84 7.73
C SER A 232 5.95 3.64 8.11
N VAL A 233 6.12 4.60 9.01
CA VAL A 233 5.12 5.57 9.42
C VAL A 233 5.82 6.89 9.74
N GLY A 234 5.25 8.02 9.32
CA GLY A 234 5.85 9.32 9.56
C GLY A 234 5.90 9.66 11.06
N GLY A 235 7.03 10.17 11.53
CA GLY A 235 7.24 10.51 12.93
C GLY A 235 6.32 11.59 13.48
N LYS A 236 5.73 12.41 12.58
CA LYS A 236 4.75 13.46 12.92
C LYS A 236 3.30 13.03 12.74
N GLU A 237 3.04 11.77 12.49
CA GLU A 237 1.68 11.25 12.41
C GLU A 237 1.03 11.11 13.78
N THR A 238 -0.29 10.98 13.78
CA THR A 238 -1.05 10.67 15.00
C THR A 238 -0.65 9.30 15.56
N ASP A 239 -0.86 9.10 16.85
CA ASP A 239 -0.58 7.82 17.48
C ASP A 239 -1.42 6.68 16.87
N GLY A 240 -2.60 6.98 16.33
CA GLY A 240 -3.43 5.99 15.63
C GLY A 240 -2.68 5.28 14.51
N PHE A 241 -2.08 6.00 13.58
CA PHE A 241 -1.31 5.42 12.48
C PHE A 241 0.01 4.80 12.95
N ARG A 242 0.67 5.42 13.93
CA ARG A 242 1.90 4.89 14.52
C ARG A 242 1.64 3.55 15.21
N HIS A 243 0.57 3.46 16.01
CA HIS A 243 0.17 2.22 16.68
C HIS A 243 -0.21 1.12 15.70
N GLN A 244 -0.93 1.43 14.62
CA GLN A 244 -1.25 0.48 13.54
C GLN A 244 0.02 -0.15 12.97
N THR A 245 0.99 0.68 12.62
CA THR A 245 2.27 0.20 12.05
C THR A 245 3.06 -0.63 13.05
N LEU A 246 3.15 -0.18 14.31
CA LEU A 246 3.86 -0.91 15.37
C LEU A 246 3.20 -2.26 15.69
N ALA A 247 1.87 -2.30 15.78
CA ALA A 247 1.14 -3.54 16.02
C ALA A 247 1.36 -4.56 14.89
N TYR A 248 1.32 -4.10 13.64
CA TYR A 248 1.55 -4.96 12.49
C TYR A 248 2.98 -5.48 12.45
N HIS A 249 3.97 -4.61 12.69
CA HIS A 249 5.38 -4.98 12.81
C HIS A 249 5.62 -6.02 13.91
N GLN A 250 5.09 -5.79 15.12
CA GLN A 250 5.26 -6.70 16.24
C GLN A 250 4.62 -8.06 15.97
N THR A 251 3.42 -8.08 15.41
CA THR A 251 2.72 -9.33 15.08
C THR A 251 3.45 -10.11 13.98
N ALA A 252 3.89 -9.43 12.91
CA ALA A 252 4.65 -10.06 11.84
C ALA A 252 5.98 -10.64 12.32
N SER A 253 6.74 -9.87 13.10
CA SER A 253 7.99 -10.32 13.71
C SER A 253 7.80 -11.53 14.62
N ALA A 254 6.76 -11.53 15.45
CA ALA A 254 6.44 -12.63 16.36
C ALA A 254 6.03 -13.92 15.63
N GLN A 255 5.50 -13.80 14.39
CA GLN A 255 5.21 -14.94 13.50
C GLN A 255 6.44 -15.39 12.69
N GLY A 256 7.60 -14.76 12.86
CA GLY A 256 8.84 -15.11 12.18
C GLY A 256 8.95 -14.62 10.74
N LEU A 257 8.15 -13.61 10.34
CA LEU A 257 8.27 -13.00 9.02
C LEU A 257 9.55 -12.14 8.95
N GLU A 258 10.12 -12.04 7.75
CA GLU A 258 11.20 -11.07 7.45
C GLU A 258 10.58 -9.69 7.34
N VAL A 259 10.66 -8.90 8.41
CA VAL A 259 10.07 -7.57 8.48
C VAL A 259 11.10 -6.51 8.85
N THR A 260 11.12 -5.41 8.11
CA THR A 260 11.94 -4.23 8.36
C THR A 260 11.05 -3.05 8.69
N LEU A 261 11.30 -2.38 9.81
CA LEU A 261 10.69 -1.09 10.14
C LEU A 261 11.68 0.02 9.77
N VAL A 262 11.32 0.87 8.81
CA VAL A 262 12.08 2.07 8.46
C VAL A 262 11.61 3.20 9.36
N GLU A 263 12.47 3.61 10.29
CA GLU A 263 12.17 4.71 11.20
C GLU A 263 12.17 6.05 10.47
N ASP A 264 11.19 6.87 10.75
CA ASP A 264 11.05 8.25 10.30
C ASP A 264 10.75 9.15 11.49
N SER A 265 11.33 10.36 11.51
CA SER A 265 11.09 11.36 12.57
C SER A 265 10.61 12.71 12.02
N HIS A 266 10.59 12.89 10.72
CA HIS A 266 10.45 14.20 10.09
C HIS A 266 9.17 14.35 9.27
N ASN A 267 8.67 13.24 8.71
CA ASN A 267 7.54 13.25 7.81
C ASN A 267 6.19 13.18 8.56
N ASN A 268 5.18 13.76 7.94
CA ASN A 268 3.78 13.55 8.28
C ASN A 268 3.19 12.44 7.38
N HIS A 269 1.90 12.17 7.54
CA HIS A 269 1.17 11.12 6.81
C HIS A 269 1.28 11.21 5.28
N PHE A 270 1.46 12.40 4.73
CA PHE A 270 1.52 12.63 3.28
C PHE A 270 2.97 12.74 2.80
N SER A 271 3.80 13.53 3.48
CA SER A 271 5.18 13.74 3.04
C SER A 271 6.06 12.48 3.14
N LEU A 272 5.66 11.45 3.88
CA LEU A 272 6.37 10.17 3.92
C LEU A 272 6.44 9.52 2.53
N LEU A 273 5.37 9.62 1.74
CA LEU A 273 5.36 9.06 0.37
C LEU A 273 6.35 9.78 -0.55
N ASP A 274 6.58 11.08 -0.33
CA ASP A 274 7.49 11.88 -1.15
C ASP A 274 8.93 11.37 -1.11
N GLU A 275 9.31 10.67 -0.02
CA GLU A 275 10.62 10.03 0.13
C GLU A 275 10.94 9.04 -1.01
N LEU A 276 9.94 8.38 -1.58
CA LEU A 276 10.12 7.46 -2.71
C LEU A 276 10.51 8.17 -4.02
N ALA A 277 10.34 9.49 -4.10
CA ALA A 277 10.82 10.30 -5.22
C ALA A 277 12.27 10.82 -5.00
N ILE A 278 12.93 10.42 -3.90
CA ILE A 278 14.30 10.79 -3.53
C ILE A 278 15.14 9.51 -3.53
N ALA A 279 16.09 9.40 -4.47
CA ALA A 279 16.82 8.16 -4.74
C ALA A 279 17.60 7.60 -3.54
N ASP A 280 18.19 8.48 -2.72
CA ASP A 280 19.03 8.14 -1.57
C ASP A 280 18.32 8.28 -0.23
N SER A 281 17.00 8.45 -0.23
CA SER A 281 16.22 8.46 1.01
C SER A 281 16.28 7.09 1.71
N PRO A 282 16.17 7.05 3.05
CA PRO A 282 16.10 5.79 3.78
C PRO A 282 15.02 4.85 3.27
N LEU A 283 13.87 5.40 2.83
CA LEU A 283 12.73 4.64 2.35
C LEU A 283 12.99 4.05 0.94
N SER A 284 13.55 4.85 0.01
CA SER A 284 13.95 4.37 -1.31
C SER A 284 15.02 3.28 -1.22
N LEU A 285 16.02 3.47 -0.36
CA LEU A 285 17.06 2.46 -0.13
C LEU A 285 16.49 1.17 0.50
N ALA A 286 15.48 1.27 1.37
CA ALA A 286 14.82 0.10 1.93
C ALA A 286 13.98 -0.64 0.87
N LEU A 287 13.28 0.10 -0.02
CA LEU A 287 12.58 -0.45 -1.16
C LEU A 287 13.54 -1.22 -2.09
N LEU A 288 14.66 -0.62 -2.46
CA LEU A 288 15.68 -1.26 -3.31
C LEU A 288 16.20 -2.55 -2.68
N ARG A 289 16.56 -2.53 -1.38
CA ARG A 289 16.98 -3.75 -0.66
C ARG A 289 15.89 -4.81 -0.60
N MET A 290 14.63 -4.41 -0.43
CA MET A 290 13.49 -5.35 -0.49
C MET A 290 13.42 -6.05 -1.86
N MET A 291 13.72 -5.33 -2.93
CA MET A 291 13.69 -5.81 -4.31
C MET A 291 14.99 -6.50 -4.77
N ASP A 292 15.98 -6.66 -3.91
CA ASP A 292 17.32 -7.22 -4.21
C ASP A 292 18.05 -6.44 -5.33
N MET A 293 18.00 -5.11 -5.23
CA MET A 293 18.59 -4.15 -6.17
C MET A 293 19.75 -3.36 -5.52
#